data_bd8e2570c588d5ef1c6992e35d6e821f
#
_entry.id   bd8e2570c588d5ef1c6992e35d6e821f
#
_cell.length_a   1.000
_cell.length_b   1.000
_cell.length_c   1.000
_cell.angle_alpha   90.00
_cell.angle_beta   90.00
_cell.angle_gamma   90.00
#
_symmetry.space_group_name_H-M   'P 1'
#
loop_
_entity.id
_entity.type
_entity.pdbx_description
1 polymer ?
#
loop_
_entity_poly.entity_id
_entity_poly.type
_entity_poly.pdbx_seq_one_letter_code
_entity_poly.pdbx_strand_id
1 'polypeptide(L)'
;VFILIGMVVFAGAGFGYAKVKSVTEYSSKMEVYVTLPKTSSKVRSNDSASEMAYDYVKLVKTDLVVNKIAKESKVSKDDIKEAISAEVIDGTRLIEIKVNSDNKKKVEKISKEVLPVLQNVVQTTLGRNKLVVANQPSKIEAEQNVSVKKYAVVGAIGGFVIVAGVFFVMYLVNLTKKAKENIG
;
A
#
# COMPACT_ATOMS: atom_id res chain seq x y z
N VAL A 1 34.82 -16.43 -9.76
CA VAL A 1 34.54 -15.56 -10.90
C VAL A 1 33.15 -15.85 -11.45
N PHE A 2 32.76 -17.08 -11.83
CA PHE A 2 31.47 -17.42 -12.44
C PHE A 2 30.26 -17.10 -11.55
N ILE A 3 30.34 -17.30 -10.23
CA ILE A 3 29.27 -16.94 -9.28
C ILE A 3 29.02 -15.44 -9.29
N LEU A 4 30.07 -14.63 -9.30
CA LEU A 4 29.96 -13.17 -9.36
C LEU A 4 29.30 -12.70 -10.67
N ILE A 5 29.68 -13.31 -11.78
CA ILE A 5 29.08 -13.01 -13.10
C ILE A 5 27.59 -13.38 -13.07
N GLY A 6 27.23 -14.55 -12.53
CA GLY A 6 25.84 -14.95 -12.37
C GLY A 6 25.02 -13.96 -11.53
N MET A 7 25.55 -13.54 -10.40
CA MET A 7 24.89 -12.53 -9.55
C MET A 7 24.64 -11.21 -10.29
N VAL A 8 25.63 -10.73 -11.05
CA VAL A 8 25.50 -9.47 -11.82
C VAL A 8 24.46 -9.60 -12.91
N VAL A 9 24.45 -10.71 -13.65
CA VAL A 9 23.46 -10.95 -14.72
C VAL A 9 22.04 -11.00 -14.15
N PHE A 10 21.81 -11.76 -13.08
CA PHE A 10 20.48 -11.86 -12.46
C PHE A 10 20.05 -10.58 -11.73
N ALA A 11 20.99 -9.84 -11.14
CA ALA A 11 20.70 -8.51 -10.60
C ALA A 11 20.28 -7.54 -11.72
N GLY A 12 20.96 -7.58 -12.87
CA GLY A 12 20.60 -6.80 -14.05
C GLY A 12 19.24 -7.18 -14.61
N ALA A 13 18.92 -8.46 -14.66
CA ALA A 13 17.60 -8.94 -15.10
C ALA A 13 16.49 -8.49 -14.10
N GLY A 14 16.72 -8.61 -12.80
CA GLY A 14 15.80 -8.12 -11.76
C GLY A 14 15.58 -6.60 -11.85
N PHE A 15 16.64 -5.85 -12.07
CA PHE A 15 16.58 -4.40 -12.28
C PHE A 15 15.77 -4.04 -13.54
N GLY A 16 16.06 -4.70 -14.66
CA GLY A 16 15.34 -4.48 -15.92
C GLY A 16 13.86 -4.80 -15.80
N TYR A 17 13.52 -5.94 -15.19
CA TYR A 17 12.13 -6.33 -14.92
C TYR A 17 11.41 -5.30 -14.06
N ALA A 18 12.04 -4.88 -12.96
CA ALA A 18 11.46 -3.88 -12.05
C ALA A 18 11.22 -2.55 -12.77
N LYS A 19 12.15 -2.11 -13.62
CA LYS A 19 12.02 -0.86 -14.36
C LYS A 19 10.87 -0.89 -15.37
N VAL A 20 10.65 -2.02 -16.03
CA VAL A 20 9.52 -2.20 -16.97
C VAL A 20 8.18 -2.26 -16.26
N LYS A 21 8.14 -2.84 -15.05
CA LYS A 21 6.92 -2.97 -14.21
C LYS A 21 6.67 -1.78 -13.29
N SER A 22 7.65 -0.90 -13.11
CA SER A 22 7.51 0.27 -12.26
C SER A 22 6.55 1.28 -12.89
N VAL A 23 5.44 1.53 -12.20
CA VAL A 23 4.49 2.59 -12.51
C VAL A 23 4.66 3.68 -11.45
N THR A 24 4.63 4.93 -11.88
CA THR A 24 4.61 6.05 -10.95
C THR A 24 3.20 6.16 -10.39
N GLU A 25 3.07 6.00 -9.09
CA GLU A 25 1.85 6.25 -8.35
C GLU A 25 1.93 7.62 -7.67
N TYR A 26 0.82 8.31 -7.71
CA TYR A 26 0.63 9.57 -7.01
C TYR A 26 -0.20 9.33 -5.77
N SER A 27 0.19 9.88 -4.64
CA SER A 27 -0.53 9.72 -3.40
C SER A 27 -0.75 11.03 -2.67
N SER A 28 -1.87 11.12 -1.95
CA SER A 28 -2.16 12.18 -1.00
C SER A 28 -2.74 11.54 0.26
N LYS A 29 -2.25 11.98 1.42
CA LYS A 29 -2.67 11.49 2.73
C LYS A 29 -3.38 12.58 3.48
N MET A 30 -4.37 12.20 4.27
CA MET A 30 -5.10 13.07 5.19
C MET A 30 -5.46 12.31 6.45
N GLU A 31 -5.63 13.03 7.54
CA GLU A 31 -5.93 12.40 8.82
C GLU A 31 -7.14 13.06 9.48
N VAL A 32 -8.01 12.23 10.01
CA VAL A 32 -9.18 12.65 10.76
C VAL A 32 -9.20 12.01 12.13
N TYR A 33 -9.58 12.81 13.12
CA TYR A 33 -9.71 12.36 14.50
C TYR A 33 -11.17 12.12 14.83
N VAL A 34 -11.49 10.95 15.39
CA VAL A 34 -12.84 10.58 15.80
C VAL A 34 -13.11 11.13 17.19
N THR A 35 -14.14 11.98 17.31
CA THR A 35 -14.59 12.53 18.60
C THR A 35 -15.84 11.82 19.06
N LEU A 36 -15.91 11.54 20.36
CA LEU A 36 -17.13 11.03 20.98
C LEU A 36 -18.14 12.18 21.18
N PRO A 37 -19.44 11.90 21.05
CA PRO A 37 -20.46 12.90 21.36
C PRO A 37 -20.37 13.31 22.83
N LYS A 38 -20.63 14.57 23.11
CA LYS A 38 -20.65 15.14 24.48
C LYS A 38 -21.86 14.68 25.33
N THR A 39 -22.48 13.55 25.02
CA THR A 39 -23.68 13.11 25.75
C THR A 39 -23.31 12.32 26.98
N SER A 40 -23.74 12.88 28.09
CA SER A 40 -23.88 12.36 29.47
C SER A 40 -23.37 10.96 29.79
N SER A 41 -22.51 10.97 30.81
CA SER A 41 -22.33 9.98 31.88
C SER A 41 -22.02 8.52 31.55
N LYS A 42 -20.90 8.14 32.05
CA LYS A 42 -20.48 6.83 32.61
C LYS A 42 -19.85 5.76 31.72
N VAL A 43 -19.95 5.75 30.41
CA VAL A 43 -19.19 4.77 29.60
C VAL A 43 -18.47 5.49 28.48
N ARG A 44 -17.36 6.10 28.79
CA ARG A 44 -16.41 6.64 27.82
C ARG A 44 -15.12 5.85 27.96
N SER A 45 -15.13 4.61 27.54
CA SER A 45 -13.89 3.89 27.40
C SER A 45 -13.18 4.36 26.11
N ASN A 46 -11.86 4.41 26.17
CA ASN A 46 -11.06 4.63 24.94
C ASN A 46 -11.38 3.57 23.87
N ASP A 47 -11.83 2.40 24.30
CA ASP A 47 -12.24 1.28 23.47
C ASP A 47 -13.41 1.64 22.54
N SER A 48 -14.46 2.30 23.07
CA SER A 48 -15.61 2.72 22.25
C SER A 48 -15.26 3.73 21.16
N ALA A 49 -14.26 4.58 21.40
CA ALA A 49 -13.82 5.54 20.40
C ALA A 49 -12.93 4.91 19.32
N SER A 50 -12.16 3.89 19.70
CA SER A 50 -11.38 3.08 18.76
C SER A 50 -12.30 2.25 17.88
N GLU A 51 -13.33 1.60 18.46
CA GLU A 51 -14.35 0.87 17.69
C GLU A 51 -15.05 1.77 16.67
N MET A 52 -15.42 3.00 17.07
CA MET A 52 -15.99 3.97 16.13
C MET A 52 -15.02 4.35 15.00
N ALA A 53 -13.72 4.41 15.26
CA ALA A 53 -12.75 4.69 14.22
C ALA A 53 -12.73 3.57 13.15
N TYR A 54 -12.84 2.32 13.56
CA TYR A 54 -12.97 1.20 12.62
C TYR A 54 -14.26 1.26 11.79
N ASP A 55 -15.38 1.69 12.37
CA ASP A 55 -16.62 1.89 11.64
C ASP A 55 -16.50 3.00 10.59
N TYR A 56 -15.80 4.08 10.93
CA TYR A 56 -15.56 5.15 9.96
C TYR A 56 -14.59 4.74 8.85
N VAL A 57 -13.59 3.91 9.14
CA VAL A 57 -12.74 3.31 8.10
C VAL A 57 -13.58 2.51 7.09
N LYS A 58 -14.51 1.70 7.58
CA LYS A 58 -15.44 0.97 6.70
C LYS A 58 -16.36 1.93 5.92
N LEU A 59 -16.85 2.99 6.58
CA LEU A 59 -17.74 3.98 5.97
C LEU A 59 -17.10 4.66 4.74
N VAL A 60 -15.81 4.94 4.78
CA VAL A 60 -15.08 5.59 3.66
C VAL A 60 -15.26 4.84 2.34
N LYS A 61 -15.32 3.51 2.37
CA LYS A 61 -15.46 2.65 1.18
C LYS A 61 -16.91 2.27 0.84
N THR A 62 -17.89 2.74 1.61
CA THR A 62 -19.29 2.45 1.30
C THR A 62 -19.77 3.17 0.04
N ASP A 63 -20.77 2.60 -0.61
CA ASP A 63 -21.39 3.22 -1.78
C ASP A 63 -21.99 4.60 -1.46
N LEU A 64 -22.40 4.83 -0.21
CA LEU A 64 -22.89 6.13 0.24
C LEU A 64 -21.82 7.23 0.10
N VAL A 65 -20.59 6.96 0.54
CA VAL A 65 -19.49 7.91 0.46
C VAL A 65 -18.94 7.98 -0.97
N VAL A 66 -18.69 6.82 -1.57
CA VAL A 66 -18.12 6.71 -2.93
C VAL A 66 -19.01 7.41 -3.96
N ASN A 67 -20.34 7.24 -3.91
CA ASN A 67 -21.28 7.90 -4.83
C ASN A 67 -21.22 9.43 -4.70
N LYS A 68 -21.13 9.95 -3.49
CA LYS A 68 -21.01 11.40 -3.26
C LYS A 68 -19.67 11.93 -3.78
N ILE A 69 -18.56 11.24 -3.48
CA ILE A 69 -17.25 11.63 -4.02
C ILE A 69 -17.26 11.59 -5.55
N ALA A 70 -17.84 10.55 -6.16
CA ALA A 70 -17.92 10.41 -7.61
C ALA A 70 -18.68 11.59 -8.26
N LYS A 71 -19.77 12.01 -7.63
CA LYS A 71 -20.58 13.13 -8.09
C LYS A 71 -19.80 14.46 -8.06
N GLU A 72 -19.11 14.74 -6.96
CA GLU A 72 -18.39 16.01 -6.77
C GLU A 72 -17.05 16.03 -7.56
N SER A 73 -16.28 14.95 -7.51
CA SER A 73 -14.98 14.87 -8.19
C SER A 73 -15.06 14.62 -9.70
N LYS A 74 -16.23 14.15 -10.18
CA LYS A 74 -16.44 13.68 -11.58
C LYS A 74 -15.48 12.56 -11.97
N VAL A 75 -15.15 11.68 -11.03
CA VAL A 75 -14.35 10.48 -11.21
C VAL A 75 -15.27 9.25 -11.09
N SER A 76 -14.99 8.18 -11.81
CA SER A 76 -15.81 6.97 -11.76
C SER A 76 -15.79 6.33 -10.36
N LYS A 77 -16.87 5.64 -9.99
CA LYS A 77 -16.98 4.96 -8.70
C LYS A 77 -15.90 3.88 -8.51
N ASP A 78 -15.60 3.15 -9.58
CA ASP A 78 -14.61 2.07 -9.54
C ASP A 78 -13.21 2.64 -9.33
N ASP A 79 -12.85 3.70 -10.05
CA ASP A 79 -11.58 4.41 -9.83
C ASP A 79 -11.46 4.92 -8.38
N ILE A 80 -12.56 5.42 -7.78
CA ILE A 80 -12.54 5.91 -6.39
C ILE A 80 -12.37 4.77 -5.40
N LYS A 81 -13.09 3.64 -5.58
CA LYS A 81 -12.96 2.47 -4.71
C LYS A 81 -11.56 1.88 -4.72
N GLU A 82 -10.91 1.90 -5.89
CA GLU A 82 -9.55 1.44 -6.05
C GLU A 82 -8.55 2.43 -5.45
N ALA A 83 -8.76 3.73 -5.66
CA ALA A 83 -7.84 4.77 -5.24
C ALA A 83 -7.84 5.02 -3.72
N ILE A 84 -8.99 4.88 -3.04
CA ILE A 84 -9.11 5.24 -1.62
C ILE A 84 -8.80 4.05 -0.72
N SER A 85 -7.90 4.26 0.24
CA SER A 85 -7.69 3.41 1.39
C SER A 85 -7.82 4.20 2.69
N ALA A 86 -8.25 3.53 3.76
CA ALA A 86 -8.35 4.12 5.08
C ALA A 86 -7.95 3.08 6.12
N GLU A 87 -7.25 3.53 7.16
CA GLU A 87 -6.83 2.68 8.26
C GLU A 87 -6.82 3.46 9.57
N VAL A 88 -7.00 2.77 10.68
CA VAL A 88 -6.84 3.36 12.03
C VAL A 88 -5.37 3.29 12.38
N ILE A 89 -4.80 4.39 12.83
CA ILE A 89 -3.44 4.39 13.37
C ILE A 89 -3.47 3.70 14.73
N ASP A 90 -2.70 2.62 14.84
CA ASP A 90 -2.70 1.71 16.00
C ASP A 90 -2.67 2.43 17.35
N GLY A 91 -3.56 1.99 18.26
CA GLY A 91 -3.69 2.55 19.59
C GLY A 91 -4.26 3.96 19.67
N THR A 92 -4.76 4.50 18.56
CA THR A 92 -5.30 5.85 18.50
C THR A 92 -6.74 5.90 17.99
N ARG A 93 -7.32 7.09 17.99
CA ARG A 93 -8.60 7.42 17.34
C ARG A 93 -8.39 8.17 16.02
N LEU A 94 -7.17 8.12 15.52
CA LEU A 94 -6.78 8.79 14.30
C LEU A 94 -6.95 7.84 13.13
N ILE A 95 -7.60 8.30 12.08
CA ILE A 95 -7.77 7.56 10.82
C ILE A 95 -6.92 8.23 9.77
N GLU A 96 -5.98 7.51 9.21
CA GLU A 96 -5.29 7.92 7.97
C GLU A 96 -6.14 7.50 6.78
N ILE A 97 -6.43 8.45 5.91
CA ILE A 97 -7.06 8.20 4.61
C ILE A 97 -6.04 8.53 3.54
N LYS A 98 -5.75 7.56 2.69
CA LYS A 98 -4.81 7.69 1.59
C LYS A 98 -5.53 7.55 0.26
N VAL A 99 -5.23 8.45 -0.67
CA VAL A 99 -5.73 8.41 -2.04
C VAL A 99 -4.55 8.15 -2.97
N ASN A 100 -4.57 7.05 -3.71
CA ASN A 100 -3.52 6.63 -4.64
C ASN A 100 -4.08 6.46 -6.05
N SER A 101 -3.32 6.85 -7.06
CA SER A 101 -3.62 6.52 -8.47
C SER A 101 -2.37 6.73 -9.32
N ASP A 102 -2.33 6.09 -10.47
CA ASP A 102 -1.37 6.37 -11.55
C ASP A 102 -1.58 7.74 -12.20
N ASN A 103 -2.72 8.38 -11.94
CA ASN A 103 -3.09 9.68 -12.49
C ASN A 103 -3.15 10.78 -11.42
N LYS A 104 -2.17 11.69 -11.47
CA LYS A 104 -2.07 12.82 -10.55
C LYS A 104 -3.34 13.65 -10.45
N LYS A 105 -4.02 13.89 -11.59
CA LYS A 105 -5.26 14.68 -11.62
C LYS A 105 -6.42 13.97 -10.93
N LYS A 106 -6.47 12.61 -11.00
CA LYS A 106 -7.47 11.83 -10.27
C LYS A 106 -7.24 11.97 -8.76
N VAL A 107 -5.99 11.82 -8.30
CA VAL A 107 -5.64 11.98 -6.89
C VAL A 107 -6.05 13.35 -6.39
N GLU A 108 -5.73 14.43 -7.13
CA GLU A 108 -6.08 15.79 -6.75
C GLU A 108 -7.59 15.99 -6.60
N LYS A 109 -8.38 15.52 -7.59
CA LYS A 109 -9.84 15.67 -7.57
C LYS A 109 -10.48 14.89 -6.42
N ILE A 110 -10.05 13.62 -6.23
CA ILE A 110 -10.59 12.77 -5.17
C ILE A 110 -10.24 13.34 -3.80
N SER A 111 -8.95 13.68 -3.57
CA SER A 111 -8.47 14.13 -2.26
C SER A 111 -9.16 15.40 -1.78
N LYS A 112 -9.53 16.30 -2.69
CA LYS A 112 -10.28 17.52 -2.34
C LYS A 112 -11.68 17.22 -1.79
N GLU A 113 -12.32 16.17 -2.28
CA GLU A 113 -13.72 15.87 -1.97
C GLU A 113 -13.88 14.87 -0.81
N VAL A 114 -12.84 14.08 -0.47
CA VAL A 114 -12.95 13.06 0.57
C VAL A 114 -13.38 13.63 1.91
N LEU A 115 -12.68 14.64 2.42
CA LEU A 115 -12.97 15.20 3.74
C LEU A 115 -14.34 15.91 3.81
N PRO A 116 -14.70 16.81 2.88
CA PRO A 116 -16.03 17.44 2.88
C PRO A 116 -17.16 16.43 2.80
N VAL A 117 -17.03 15.44 1.91
CA VAL A 117 -18.04 14.38 1.75
C VAL A 117 -18.15 13.54 3.01
N LEU A 118 -17.03 13.09 3.56
CA LEU A 118 -17.03 12.25 4.76
C LEU A 118 -17.63 12.99 5.96
N GLN A 119 -17.26 14.25 6.18
CA GLN A 119 -17.86 15.09 7.22
C GLN A 119 -19.37 15.25 7.03
N ASN A 120 -19.82 15.52 5.80
CA ASN A 120 -21.24 15.64 5.48
C ASN A 120 -21.99 14.33 5.75
N VAL A 121 -21.46 13.18 5.30
CA VAL A 121 -22.09 11.86 5.51
C VAL A 121 -22.18 11.54 7.00
N VAL A 122 -21.10 11.72 7.75
CA VAL A 122 -21.10 11.48 9.20
C VAL A 122 -22.12 12.37 9.91
N GLN A 123 -22.18 13.64 9.56
CA GLN A 123 -23.11 14.58 10.18
C GLN A 123 -24.57 14.27 9.83
N THR A 124 -24.87 13.94 8.58
CA THR A 124 -26.25 13.72 8.11
C THR A 124 -26.77 12.34 8.44
N THR A 125 -25.91 11.32 8.41
CA THR A 125 -26.33 9.92 8.58
C THR A 125 -26.23 9.46 10.03
N LEU A 126 -25.17 9.88 10.73
CA LEU A 126 -24.93 9.48 12.13
C LEU A 126 -25.35 10.55 13.14
N GLY A 127 -25.76 11.72 12.68
CA GLY A 127 -26.48 12.75 13.43
C GLY A 127 -25.75 13.43 14.59
N ARG A 128 -24.47 13.08 14.88
CA ARG A 128 -23.91 13.44 16.18
C ARG A 128 -22.43 13.81 16.22
N ASN A 129 -21.62 13.39 15.27
CA ASN A 129 -20.19 13.48 15.46
C ASN A 129 -19.53 14.31 14.38
N LYS A 130 -18.88 15.37 14.79
CA LYS A 130 -17.95 16.06 13.89
C LYS A 130 -16.66 15.26 13.83
N LEU A 131 -16.29 14.82 12.65
CA LEU A 131 -14.91 14.42 12.40
C LEU A 131 -14.04 15.68 12.50
N VAL A 132 -13.04 15.62 13.35
CA VAL A 132 -12.05 16.68 13.44
C VAL A 132 -10.94 16.37 12.45
N VAL A 133 -10.71 17.27 11.52
CA VAL A 133 -9.58 17.13 10.59
C VAL A 133 -8.31 17.39 11.37
N ALA A 134 -7.49 16.36 11.52
CA ALA A 134 -6.17 16.45 12.14
C ALA A 134 -5.16 16.99 11.14
N ASN A 135 -5.14 16.41 9.92
CA ASN A 135 -4.29 16.86 8.84
C ASN A 135 -5.09 16.97 7.54
N GLN A 136 -4.96 18.11 6.86
CA GLN A 136 -5.50 18.34 5.53
C GLN A 136 -4.80 17.44 4.50
N PRO A 137 -5.39 17.23 3.30
CA PRO A 137 -4.72 16.48 2.25
C PRO A 137 -3.30 16.97 2.01
N SER A 138 -2.34 16.06 2.10
CA SER A 138 -0.94 16.37 1.85
C SER A 138 -0.72 16.80 0.39
N LYS A 139 0.41 17.45 0.14
CA LYS A 139 0.87 17.64 -1.24
C LYS A 139 0.97 16.27 -1.90
N ILE A 140 0.60 16.21 -3.18
CA ILE A 140 0.65 14.98 -3.94
C ILE A 140 2.11 14.55 -4.10
N GLU A 141 2.44 13.41 -3.56
CA GLU A 141 3.74 12.77 -3.67
C GLU A 141 3.71 11.76 -4.82
N ALA A 142 4.82 11.66 -5.54
CA ALA A 142 5.01 10.68 -6.61
C ALA A 142 5.97 9.60 -6.10
N GLU A 143 5.50 8.38 -6.00
CA GLU A 143 6.29 7.22 -5.59
C GLU A 143 6.27 6.16 -6.70
N GLN A 144 7.33 5.39 -6.82
CA GLN A 144 7.31 4.20 -7.67
C GLN A 144 6.72 3.03 -6.87
N ASN A 145 5.66 2.42 -7.40
CA ASN A 145 5.01 1.26 -6.77
C ASN A 145 5.93 0.04 -6.61
N VAL A 146 7.00 -0.01 -7.43
CA VAL A 146 7.99 -1.08 -7.41
C VAL A 146 9.36 -0.52 -7.05
N SER A 147 9.92 -0.98 -5.94
CA SER A 147 11.29 -0.61 -5.57
C SER A 147 12.30 -1.36 -6.44
N VAL A 148 12.81 -0.68 -7.45
CA VAL A 148 13.84 -1.22 -8.38
C VAL A 148 15.04 -1.79 -7.62
N LYS A 149 15.45 -1.12 -6.51
CA LYS A 149 16.54 -1.60 -5.65
C LYS A 149 16.25 -2.96 -5.00
N LYS A 150 15.02 -3.15 -4.48
CA LYS A 150 14.61 -4.43 -3.87
C LYS A 150 14.64 -5.57 -4.90
N TYR A 151 14.15 -5.35 -6.11
CA TYR A 151 14.16 -6.37 -7.16
C TYR A 151 15.56 -6.70 -7.66
N ALA A 152 16.48 -5.73 -7.73
CA ALA A 152 17.87 -5.98 -8.04
C ALA A 152 18.53 -6.89 -6.99
N VAL A 153 18.26 -6.64 -5.70
CA VAL A 153 18.78 -7.48 -4.60
C VAL A 153 18.19 -8.89 -4.65
N VAL A 154 16.88 -9.02 -4.85
CA VAL A 154 16.22 -10.33 -4.98
C VAL A 154 16.77 -11.09 -6.20
N GLY A 155 16.98 -10.41 -7.32
CA GLY A 155 17.62 -10.98 -8.50
C GLY A 155 19.05 -11.49 -8.21
N ALA A 156 19.84 -10.70 -7.51
CA ALA A 156 21.21 -11.09 -7.13
C ALA A 156 21.23 -12.34 -6.23
N ILE A 157 20.35 -12.40 -5.22
CA ILE A 157 20.24 -13.58 -4.33
C ILE A 157 19.76 -14.80 -5.11
N GLY A 158 18.74 -14.67 -5.94
CA GLY A 158 18.25 -15.75 -6.81
C GLY A 158 19.32 -16.25 -7.75
N GLY A 159 20.08 -15.36 -8.38
CA GLY A 159 21.22 -15.70 -9.23
C GLY A 159 22.31 -16.46 -8.50
N PHE A 160 22.64 -16.06 -7.26
CA PHE A 160 23.59 -16.79 -6.43
C PHE A 160 23.14 -18.24 -6.20
N VAL A 161 21.89 -18.44 -5.77
CA VAL A 161 21.35 -19.78 -5.48
C VAL A 161 21.38 -20.67 -6.72
N ILE A 162 20.97 -20.15 -7.87
CA ILE A 162 20.96 -20.91 -9.14
C ILE A 162 22.38 -21.31 -9.54
N VAL A 163 23.32 -20.38 -9.56
CA VAL A 163 24.71 -20.67 -9.96
C VAL A 163 25.38 -21.62 -8.97
N ALA A 164 25.19 -21.41 -7.67
CA ALA A 164 25.73 -22.32 -6.66
C ALA A 164 25.14 -23.74 -6.80
N GLY A 165 23.84 -23.86 -7.09
CA GLY A 165 23.17 -25.14 -7.34
C GLY A 165 23.75 -25.86 -8.56
N VAL A 166 23.98 -25.15 -9.67
CA VAL A 166 24.61 -25.73 -10.86
C VAL A 166 26.04 -26.27 -10.54
N PHE A 167 26.84 -25.46 -9.86
CA PHE A 167 28.19 -25.93 -9.45
C PHE A 167 28.15 -27.14 -8.51
N PHE A 168 27.19 -27.18 -7.60
CA PHE A 168 27.00 -28.32 -6.70
C PHE A 168 26.64 -29.60 -7.48
N VAL A 169 25.72 -29.51 -8.44
CA VAL A 169 25.39 -30.66 -9.32
C VAL A 169 26.60 -31.12 -10.15
N MET A 170 27.33 -30.18 -10.74
CA MET A 170 28.56 -30.52 -11.48
C MET A 170 29.61 -31.21 -10.59
N TYR A 171 29.76 -30.76 -9.36
CA TYR A 171 30.62 -31.36 -8.38
C TYR A 171 30.22 -32.83 -8.08
N LEU A 172 28.94 -33.09 -7.83
CA LEU A 172 28.39 -34.43 -7.60
C LEU A 172 28.64 -35.36 -8.81
N VAL A 173 28.37 -34.87 -10.02
CA VAL A 173 28.62 -35.63 -11.27
C VAL A 173 30.11 -36.00 -11.40
N ASN A 174 31.01 -35.08 -11.09
CA ASN A 174 32.46 -35.37 -11.14
C ASN A 174 32.89 -36.37 -10.09
N LEU A 175 32.30 -36.32 -8.88
CA LEU A 175 32.58 -37.34 -7.84
C LEU A 175 32.12 -38.73 -8.29
N THR A 176 30.93 -38.85 -8.85
CA THR A 176 30.43 -40.15 -9.33
C THR A 176 31.24 -40.71 -10.50
N LYS A 177 31.75 -39.86 -11.41
CA LYS A 177 32.67 -40.29 -12.47
C LYS A 177 34.00 -40.85 -11.92
N LYS A 178 34.65 -40.13 -10.99
CA LYS A 178 35.87 -40.56 -10.34
C LYS A 178 35.70 -41.87 -9.54
N ALA A 179 34.57 -42.04 -8.86
CA ALA A 179 34.24 -43.26 -8.13
C ALA A 179 34.10 -44.47 -9.08
N LYS A 180 33.54 -44.29 -10.28
CA LYS A 180 33.45 -45.34 -11.30
C LYS A 180 34.79 -45.72 -11.89
N GLU A 181 35.71 -44.77 -12.07
CA GLU A 181 37.03 -44.96 -12.65
C GLU A 181 37.97 -45.72 -11.67
N ASN A 182 37.75 -45.63 -10.37
CA ASN A 182 38.54 -46.35 -9.36
C ASN A 182 38.03 -47.77 -9.04
N ILE A 183 36.93 -48.22 -9.58
CA ILE A 183 36.29 -49.53 -9.33
C ILE A 183 36.42 -50.46 -10.55
N GLY A 184 36.87 -49.97 -11.70
CA GLY A 184 37.11 -50.73 -12.92
C GLY A 184 38.60 -50.92 -13.19
#